data_b25d4158599ae10bf2c6b3cd9c185653
#
_entry.id   b25d4158599ae10bf2c6b3cd9c185653
#
_cell.length_a   1.000
_cell.length_b   1.000
_cell.length_c   1.000
_cell.angle_alpha   90.00
_cell.angle_beta   90.00
_cell.angle_gamma   90.00
#
_symmetry.space_group_name_H-M   'P 1'
#
loop_
_entity.id
_entity.type
_entity.pdbx_description
1 polymer ?
#
loop_
_entity_poly.entity_id
_entity_poly.type
_entity_poly.pdbx_seq_one_letter_code
_entity_poly.pdbx_strand_id
1 'polypeptide(L)'
;VSNTSHKPEVWQRGPVENIAPLLQPVAHALLQAKEELVEIMEEFPDKLLWDKPAGAASAGFHLQHISGVVDRLFTYARNEPLNAEQLQSLSEENNSFSNTLSVEILIARFSKRVDDAMLQLQHTREATLTEHRSIGRKKIPTTVIGLLVHSAEHTMRHIGQLIVTVKMLKATKSESL
;
A
#
# COMPACT_ATOMS: atom_id res chain seq x y z
N VAL A 1 0.94 33.95 6.23
CA VAL A 1 0.40 32.76 6.87
C VAL A 1 -0.46 32.07 5.83
N SER A 2 0.12 31.11 5.10
CA SER A 2 -0.62 30.31 4.12
C SER A 2 -1.58 29.40 4.89
N ASN A 3 -2.87 29.69 4.77
CA ASN A 3 -3.94 28.86 5.29
C ASN A 3 -4.09 27.64 4.35
N THR A 4 -3.22 26.64 4.49
CA THR A 4 -3.43 25.34 3.87
C THR A 4 -4.60 24.70 4.61
N SER A 5 -5.79 24.77 4.01
CA SER A 5 -6.95 24.02 4.49
C SER A 5 -6.59 22.54 4.44
N HIS A 6 -6.20 21.98 5.57
CA HIS A 6 -5.85 20.57 5.67
C HIS A 6 -7.10 19.75 5.33
N LYS A 7 -7.06 19.01 4.25
CA LYS A 7 -8.15 18.09 3.87
C LYS A 7 -8.36 17.11 5.03
N PRO A 8 -9.60 16.91 5.54
CA PRO A 8 -9.84 15.94 6.61
C PRO A 8 -9.36 14.54 6.20
N GLU A 9 -8.87 13.76 7.15
CA GLU A 9 -8.55 12.35 6.92
C GLU A 9 -9.77 11.58 6.40
N VAL A 10 -9.55 10.51 5.64
CA VAL A 10 -10.63 9.77 4.97
C VAL A 10 -11.71 9.32 5.95
N TRP A 11 -11.35 8.82 7.15
CA TRP A 11 -12.31 8.37 8.15
C TRP A 11 -13.22 9.49 8.69
N GLN A 12 -12.76 10.75 8.67
CA GLN A 12 -13.52 11.93 9.10
C GLN A 12 -14.58 12.37 8.09
N ARG A 13 -14.53 11.84 6.87
CA ARG A 13 -15.45 12.20 5.79
C ARG A 13 -16.71 11.34 5.78
N GLY A 14 -16.83 10.40 6.73
CA GLY A 14 -17.95 9.47 6.85
C GLY A 14 -17.69 8.12 6.20
N PRO A 15 -18.69 7.25 6.19
CA PRO A 15 -18.55 5.89 5.69
C PRO A 15 -18.32 5.85 4.17
N VAL A 16 -17.48 4.90 3.74
CA VAL A 16 -17.32 4.58 2.31
C VAL A 16 -18.56 3.81 1.86
N GLU A 17 -19.15 4.27 0.77
CA GLU A 17 -20.40 3.73 0.25
C GLU A 17 -20.29 2.24 -0.11
N ASN A 18 -21.34 1.49 0.14
CA ASN A 18 -21.46 0.05 -0.13
C ASN A 18 -20.42 -0.86 0.56
N ILE A 19 -19.73 -0.38 1.59
CA ILE A 19 -18.83 -1.18 2.40
C ILE A 19 -19.45 -1.43 3.77
N ALA A 20 -19.45 -2.70 4.20
CA ALA A 20 -20.01 -3.13 5.49
C ALA A 20 -19.33 -2.42 6.69
N PRO A 21 -20.05 -2.12 7.77
CA PRO A 21 -19.54 -1.35 8.92
C PRO A 21 -18.22 -1.87 9.50
N LEU A 22 -18.06 -3.17 9.65
CA LEU A 22 -16.84 -3.78 10.19
C LEU A 22 -15.62 -3.66 9.25
N LEU A 23 -15.84 -3.35 7.98
CA LEU A 23 -14.79 -3.18 6.97
C LEU A 23 -14.43 -1.71 6.72
N GLN A 24 -15.18 -0.76 7.28
CA GLN A 24 -14.91 0.67 7.12
C GLN A 24 -13.47 1.06 7.54
N PRO A 25 -12.92 0.58 8.67
CA PRO A 25 -11.54 0.93 9.04
C PRO A 25 -10.50 0.48 8.00
N VAL A 26 -10.70 -0.69 7.39
CA VAL A 26 -9.82 -1.19 6.31
C VAL A 26 -9.89 -0.29 5.08
N ALA A 27 -11.12 0.04 4.65
CA ALA A 27 -11.35 0.92 3.51
C ALA A 27 -10.75 2.33 3.74
N HIS A 28 -11.02 2.92 4.90
CA HIS A 28 -10.49 4.23 5.27
C HIS A 28 -8.95 4.26 5.24
N ALA A 29 -8.29 3.25 5.83
CA ALA A 29 -6.84 3.20 5.87
C ALA A 29 -6.23 3.04 4.46
N LEU A 30 -6.78 2.18 3.60
CA LEU A 30 -6.27 2.00 2.23
C LEU A 30 -6.49 3.24 1.35
N LEU A 31 -7.64 3.92 1.48
CA LEU A 31 -7.90 5.16 0.78
C LEU A 31 -7.01 6.30 1.29
N GLN A 32 -6.76 6.38 2.61
CA GLN A 32 -5.83 7.34 3.20
C GLN A 32 -4.42 7.10 2.68
N ALA A 33 -3.96 5.84 2.65
CA ALA A 33 -2.67 5.45 2.10
C ALA A 33 -2.51 5.89 0.63
N LYS A 34 -3.56 5.74 -0.18
CA LYS A 34 -3.58 6.16 -1.59
C LYS A 34 -3.41 7.67 -1.73
N GLU A 35 -4.11 8.46 -0.92
CA GLU A 35 -4.03 9.93 -0.93
C GLU A 35 -2.64 10.41 -0.46
N GLU A 36 -2.16 9.92 0.68
CA GLU A 36 -0.84 10.29 1.22
C GLU A 36 0.30 9.92 0.28
N LEU A 37 0.20 8.76 -0.38
CA LEU A 37 1.20 8.32 -1.34
C LEU A 37 1.30 9.28 -2.54
N VAL A 38 0.17 9.68 -3.10
CA VAL A 38 0.14 10.64 -4.22
C VAL A 38 0.76 11.96 -3.79
N GLU A 39 0.37 12.48 -2.61
CA GLU A 39 0.87 13.75 -2.08
C GLU A 39 2.39 13.73 -1.82
N ILE A 40 2.89 12.70 -1.12
CA ILE A 40 4.32 12.65 -0.74
C ILE A 40 5.24 12.41 -1.94
N MET A 41 4.72 11.73 -2.98
CA MET A 41 5.48 11.44 -4.20
C MET A 41 5.34 12.53 -5.27
N GLU A 42 4.57 13.59 -5.00
CA GLU A 42 4.49 14.75 -5.89
C GLU A 42 5.88 15.33 -6.13
N GLU A 43 6.22 15.54 -7.41
CA GLU A 43 7.53 16.03 -7.86
C GLU A 43 8.74 15.20 -7.35
N PHE A 44 8.53 13.95 -6.92
CA PHE A 44 9.65 13.10 -6.51
C PHE A 44 10.41 12.59 -7.74
N PRO A 45 11.75 12.83 -7.83
CA PRO A 45 12.50 12.49 -9.02
C PRO A 45 12.74 10.98 -9.18
N ASP A 46 12.49 10.42 -10.35
CA ASP A 46 12.73 9.00 -10.66
C ASP A 46 14.15 8.54 -10.32
N LYS A 47 15.14 9.40 -10.51
CA LYS A 47 16.55 9.09 -10.23
C LYS A 47 16.87 8.80 -8.76
N LEU A 48 15.98 9.22 -7.82
CA LEU A 48 16.10 8.95 -6.39
C LEU A 48 15.30 7.74 -5.94
N LEU A 49 14.52 7.13 -6.85
CA LEU A 49 13.57 6.08 -6.53
C LEU A 49 14.20 4.89 -5.80
N TRP A 50 15.46 4.57 -6.14
CA TRP A 50 16.19 3.41 -5.60
C TRP A 50 17.29 3.79 -4.62
N ASP A 51 17.45 5.07 -4.31
CA ASP A 51 18.42 5.51 -3.31
C ASP A 51 17.98 5.06 -1.90
N LYS A 52 18.97 4.65 -1.11
CA LYS A 52 18.78 4.10 0.24
C LYS A 52 19.37 5.05 1.29
N PRO A 53 18.63 6.02 1.81
CA PRO A 53 19.17 6.98 2.77
C PRO A 53 19.54 6.26 4.06
N ALA A 54 20.77 6.46 4.54
CA ALA A 54 21.32 5.82 5.75
C ALA A 54 21.17 4.28 5.79
N GLY A 55 21.10 3.63 4.62
CA GLY A 55 20.89 2.18 4.52
C GLY A 55 19.44 1.71 4.72
N ALA A 56 18.50 2.63 4.88
CA ALA A 56 17.06 2.31 4.94
C ALA A 56 16.52 1.84 3.58
N ALA A 57 15.31 1.33 3.58
CA ALA A 57 14.65 0.92 2.34
C ALA A 57 14.41 2.12 1.42
N SER A 58 14.53 1.91 0.10
CA SER A 58 14.29 2.94 -0.92
C SER A 58 12.80 3.25 -1.09
N ALA A 59 12.49 4.41 -1.66
CA ALA A 59 11.12 4.77 -2.01
C ALA A 59 10.50 3.73 -2.98
N GLY A 60 11.26 3.30 -4.00
CA GLY A 60 10.82 2.29 -4.95
C GLY A 60 10.48 0.95 -4.31
N PHE A 61 11.27 0.50 -3.31
CA PHE A 61 10.92 -0.68 -2.53
C PHE A 61 9.56 -0.52 -1.84
N HIS A 62 9.36 0.58 -1.11
CA HIS A 62 8.08 0.80 -0.41
C HIS A 62 6.89 0.76 -1.37
N LEU A 63 6.98 1.45 -2.51
CA LEU A 63 5.92 1.49 -3.53
C LEU A 63 5.57 0.12 -4.12
N GLN A 64 6.60 -0.68 -4.45
CA GLN A 64 6.39 -2.04 -4.94
C GLN A 64 5.80 -2.95 -3.86
N HIS A 65 6.36 -2.86 -2.65
CA HIS A 65 5.98 -3.72 -1.54
C HIS A 65 4.53 -3.53 -1.12
N ILE A 66 4.07 -2.28 -0.91
CA ILE A 66 2.66 -2.04 -0.52
C ILE A 66 1.68 -2.49 -1.60
N SER A 67 2.03 -2.29 -2.88
CA SER A 67 1.22 -2.78 -3.99
C SER A 67 1.08 -4.31 -3.95
N GLY A 68 2.20 -5.00 -3.74
CA GLY A 68 2.23 -6.46 -3.63
C GLY A 68 1.53 -6.99 -2.37
N VAL A 69 1.66 -6.30 -1.24
CA VAL A 69 1.00 -6.67 0.03
C VAL A 69 -0.52 -6.64 -0.14
N VAL A 70 -1.08 -5.53 -0.64
CA VAL A 70 -2.53 -5.41 -0.88
C VAL A 70 -3.00 -6.54 -1.81
N ASP A 71 -2.36 -6.72 -2.95
CA ASP A 71 -2.73 -7.74 -3.93
C ASP A 71 -2.74 -9.16 -3.34
N ARG A 72 -1.67 -9.55 -2.67
CA ARG A 72 -1.50 -10.91 -2.13
C ARG A 72 -2.44 -11.20 -0.97
N LEU A 73 -2.59 -10.26 -0.02
CA LEU A 73 -3.43 -10.49 1.15
C LEU A 73 -4.92 -10.53 0.78
N PHE A 74 -5.36 -9.71 -0.17
CA PHE A 74 -6.70 -9.76 -0.71
C PHE A 74 -6.96 -11.04 -1.52
N THR A 75 -5.96 -11.58 -2.21
CA THR A 75 -6.03 -12.90 -2.87
C THR A 75 -6.23 -14.01 -1.84
N TYR A 76 -5.43 -14.04 -0.77
CA TYR A 76 -5.62 -15.02 0.30
C TYR A 76 -6.97 -14.85 1.03
N ALA A 77 -7.49 -13.65 1.18
CA ALA A 77 -8.80 -13.40 1.76
C ALA A 77 -9.93 -14.07 0.96
N ARG A 78 -9.80 -14.16 -0.38
CA ARG A 78 -10.70 -14.93 -1.26
C ARG A 78 -10.48 -16.44 -1.20
N ASN A 79 -9.52 -16.92 -0.38
CA ASN A 79 -9.10 -18.33 -0.31
C ASN A 79 -8.46 -18.84 -1.62
N GLU A 80 -7.80 -17.96 -2.36
CA GLU A 80 -7.12 -18.27 -3.62
C GLU A 80 -5.61 -18.40 -3.42
N PRO A 81 -4.93 -19.28 -4.15
CA PRO A 81 -3.47 -19.31 -4.19
C PRO A 81 -2.94 -18.11 -4.99
N LEU A 82 -1.70 -17.71 -4.70
CA LEU A 82 -1.03 -16.72 -5.54
C LEU A 82 -0.75 -17.31 -6.92
N ASN A 83 -0.96 -16.50 -7.94
CA ASN A 83 -0.63 -16.84 -9.32
C ASN A 83 0.88 -16.63 -9.60
N ALA A 84 1.32 -17.03 -10.81
CA ALA A 84 2.73 -16.93 -11.21
C ALA A 84 3.24 -15.48 -11.21
N GLU A 85 2.42 -14.52 -11.66
CA GLU A 85 2.76 -13.10 -11.71
C GLU A 85 2.95 -12.52 -10.29
N GLN A 86 2.08 -12.87 -9.35
CA GLN A 86 2.20 -12.46 -7.94
C GLN A 86 3.44 -13.04 -7.26
N LEU A 87 3.79 -14.30 -7.57
CA LEU A 87 5.00 -14.94 -7.06
C LEU A 87 6.26 -14.31 -7.64
N GLN A 88 6.26 -13.99 -8.93
CA GLN A 88 7.36 -13.29 -9.59
C GLN A 88 7.53 -11.88 -8.98
N SER A 89 6.46 -11.09 -8.89
CA SER A 89 6.49 -9.76 -8.27
C SER A 89 7.04 -9.79 -6.85
N LEU A 90 6.66 -10.80 -6.04
CA LEU A 90 7.19 -10.99 -4.69
C LEU A 90 8.70 -11.25 -4.68
N SER A 91 9.21 -12.03 -5.62
CA SER A 91 10.65 -12.32 -5.73
C SER A 91 11.47 -11.10 -6.18
N GLU A 92 10.84 -10.18 -6.89
CA GLU A 92 11.46 -8.99 -7.47
C GLU A 92 11.37 -7.75 -6.59
N GLU A 93 10.57 -7.76 -5.51
CA GLU A 93 10.35 -6.59 -4.64
C GLU A 93 11.64 -5.94 -4.12
N ASN A 94 12.68 -6.73 -3.89
CA ASN A 94 13.98 -6.26 -3.42
C ASN A 94 14.97 -5.93 -4.55
N ASN A 95 14.59 -6.17 -5.79
CA ASN A 95 15.47 -5.99 -6.94
C ASN A 95 15.26 -4.61 -7.58
N SER A 96 16.28 -3.77 -7.46
CA SER A 96 16.34 -2.46 -8.13
C SER A 96 16.63 -2.55 -9.65
N PHE A 97 16.58 -3.74 -10.23
CA PHE A 97 17.01 -3.99 -11.62
C PHE A 97 16.07 -3.45 -12.69
N SER A 98 14.94 -2.88 -12.31
CA SER A 98 14.01 -2.32 -13.28
C SER A 98 14.22 -0.81 -13.44
N ASN A 99 15.27 -0.41 -14.15
CA ASN A 99 15.43 0.97 -14.64
C ASN A 99 14.25 1.45 -15.51
N THR A 100 13.22 0.63 -15.68
CA THR A 100 12.02 0.93 -16.47
C THR A 100 10.84 1.41 -15.61
N LEU A 101 10.94 1.34 -14.27
CA LEU A 101 9.89 1.77 -13.37
C LEU A 101 10.07 3.24 -12.98
N SER A 102 9.09 4.07 -13.34
CA SER A 102 8.98 5.46 -12.88
C SER A 102 8.11 5.54 -11.62
N VAL A 103 8.20 6.67 -10.93
CA VAL A 103 7.32 7.04 -9.81
C VAL A 103 5.85 6.94 -10.24
N GLU A 104 5.52 7.51 -11.40
CA GLU A 104 4.15 7.50 -11.94
C GLU A 104 3.59 6.08 -12.12
N ILE A 105 4.39 5.17 -12.72
CA ILE A 105 3.99 3.77 -12.90
C ILE A 105 3.72 3.08 -11.57
N LEU A 106 4.56 3.32 -10.56
CA LEU A 106 4.40 2.69 -9.24
C LEU A 106 3.20 3.26 -8.47
N ILE A 107 2.94 4.57 -8.56
CA ILE A 107 1.73 5.20 -8.01
C ILE A 107 0.48 4.63 -8.67
N ALA A 108 0.45 4.56 -10.00
CA ALA A 108 -0.68 4.02 -10.75
C ALA A 108 -0.97 2.55 -10.37
N ARG A 109 0.10 1.75 -10.22
CA ARG A 109 -0.01 0.35 -9.78
C ARG A 109 -0.64 0.23 -8.39
N PHE A 110 -0.15 0.98 -7.42
CA PHE A 110 -0.72 0.97 -6.07
C PHE A 110 -2.17 1.47 -6.06
N SER A 111 -2.46 2.57 -6.77
CA SER A 111 -3.81 3.12 -6.87
C SER A 111 -4.80 2.08 -7.41
N LYS A 112 -4.41 1.38 -8.47
CA LYS A 112 -5.23 0.29 -9.01
C LYS A 112 -5.47 -0.83 -7.99
N ARG A 113 -4.44 -1.24 -7.21
CA ARG A 113 -4.60 -2.27 -6.18
C ARG A 113 -5.56 -1.84 -5.07
N VAL A 114 -5.53 -0.56 -4.69
CA VAL A 114 -6.52 -0.02 -3.72
C VAL A 114 -7.92 -0.04 -4.32
N ASP A 115 -8.09 0.36 -5.58
CA ASP A 115 -9.40 0.34 -6.24
C ASP A 115 -9.96 -1.10 -6.34
N ASP A 116 -9.13 -2.07 -6.72
CA ASP A 116 -9.50 -3.50 -6.73
C ASP A 116 -9.88 -4.00 -5.32
N ALA A 117 -9.14 -3.54 -4.29
CA ALA A 117 -9.44 -3.85 -2.89
C ALA A 117 -10.78 -3.27 -2.44
N MET A 118 -11.11 -2.02 -2.81
CA MET A 118 -12.42 -1.42 -2.53
C MET A 118 -13.55 -2.23 -3.13
N LEU A 119 -13.41 -2.66 -4.40
CA LEU A 119 -14.40 -3.53 -5.04
C LEU A 119 -14.57 -4.86 -4.29
N GLN A 120 -13.48 -5.47 -3.84
CA GLN A 120 -13.58 -6.70 -3.06
C GLN A 120 -14.25 -6.48 -1.70
N LEU A 121 -13.94 -5.37 -0.99
CA LEU A 121 -14.59 -5.04 0.28
C LEU A 121 -16.10 -4.86 0.14
N GLN A 122 -16.56 -4.23 -0.95
CA GLN A 122 -18.00 -4.08 -1.25
C GLN A 122 -18.72 -5.42 -1.39
N HIS A 123 -18.03 -6.47 -1.88
CA HIS A 123 -18.59 -7.80 -2.06
C HIS A 123 -18.32 -8.75 -0.88
N THR A 124 -17.56 -8.29 0.13
CA THR A 124 -17.23 -9.12 1.31
C THR A 124 -18.35 -9.04 2.34
N ARG A 125 -18.98 -10.20 2.63
CA ARG A 125 -20.06 -10.29 3.62
C ARG A 125 -19.49 -10.37 5.04
N GLU A 126 -20.06 -9.64 5.99
CA GLU A 126 -19.62 -9.66 7.40
C GLU A 126 -19.64 -11.07 8.01
N ALA A 127 -20.61 -11.89 7.65
CA ALA A 127 -20.73 -13.26 8.13
C ALA A 127 -19.50 -14.13 7.79
N THR A 128 -18.70 -13.77 6.77
CA THR A 128 -17.52 -14.53 6.36
C THR A 128 -16.22 -14.03 7.01
N LEU A 129 -16.24 -12.94 7.76
CA LEU A 129 -15.04 -12.29 8.29
C LEU A 129 -14.22 -13.17 9.24
N THR A 130 -14.85 -14.07 9.96
CA THR A 130 -14.18 -15.00 10.88
C THR A 130 -13.82 -16.34 10.24
N GLU A 131 -14.14 -16.55 8.97
CA GLU A 131 -13.76 -17.78 8.26
C GLU A 131 -12.24 -17.94 8.22
N HIS A 132 -11.81 -19.18 8.43
CA HIS A 132 -10.40 -19.55 8.41
C HIS A 132 -9.78 -19.31 7.03
N ARG A 133 -8.57 -18.76 7.04
CA ARG A 133 -7.67 -18.61 5.88
C ARG A 133 -6.27 -19.07 6.25
N SER A 134 -5.44 -19.28 5.26
CA SER A 134 -4.04 -19.60 5.48
C SER A 134 -3.13 -18.84 4.50
N ILE A 135 -1.92 -18.48 4.97
CA ILE A 135 -0.96 -17.69 4.21
C ILE A 135 0.23 -18.54 3.80
N GLY A 136 0.57 -18.46 2.51
CA GLY A 136 1.82 -18.96 1.95
C GLY A 136 1.99 -20.47 2.05
N ARG A 137 3.18 -20.95 1.70
CA ARG A 137 3.52 -22.39 1.69
C ARG A 137 3.46 -23.04 3.07
N LYS A 138 3.71 -22.25 4.14
CA LYS A 138 3.65 -22.73 5.54
C LYS A 138 2.23 -22.81 6.08
N LYS A 139 1.21 -22.41 5.31
CA LYS A 139 -0.19 -22.38 5.70
C LYS A 139 -0.41 -21.74 7.08
N ILE A 140 0.20 -20.57 7.29
CA ILE A 140 0.06 -19.82 8.54
C ILE A 140 -1.43 -19.50 8.76
N PRO A 141 -2.05 -19.93 9.87
CA PRO A 141 -3.48 -19.76 10.07
C PRO A 141 -3.86 -18.30 10.35
N THR A 142 -4.96 -17.87 9.77
CA THR A 142 -5.54 -16.55 9.97
C THR A 142 -7.05 -16.57 9.64
N THR A 143 -7.68 -15.40 9.55
CA THR A 143 -9.07 -15.23 9.13
C THR A 143 -9.18 -14.20 8.00
N VAL A 144 -10.35 -14.12 7.38
CA VAL A 144 -10.64 -13.08 6.37
C VAL A 144 -10.33 -11.69 6.94
N ILE A 145 -10.94 -11.34 8.09
CA ILE A 145 -10.71 -10.04 8.72
C ILE A 145 -9.24 -9.83 9.11
N GLY A 146 -8.57 -10.88 9.58
CA GLY A 146 -7.14 -10.83 9.91
C GLY A 146 -6.28 -10.42 8.72
N LEU A 147 -6.55 -10.96 7.53
CA LEU A 147 -5.86 -10.59 6.29
C LEU A 147 -6.15 -9.16 5.86
N LEU A 148 -7.41 -8.76 5.89
CA LEU A 148 -7.82 -7.42 5.45
C LEU A 148 -7.27 -6.33 6.36
N VAL A 149 -7.35 -6.52 7.69
CA VAL A 149 -6.79 -5.58 8.68
C VAL A 149 -5.26 -5.53 8.56
N HIS A 150 -4.60 -6.69 8.43
CA HIS A 150 -3.14 -6.71 8.27
C HIS A 150 -2.70 -6.02 6.98
N SER A 151 -3.45 -6.16 5.88
CA SER A 151 -3.19 -5.43 4.64
C SER A 151 -3.20 -3.92 4.85
N ALA A 152 -4.22 -3.41 5.53
CA ALA A 152 -4.37 -1.98 5.80
C ALA A 152 -3.28 -1.45 6.77
N GLU A 153 -3.08 -2.14 7.91
CA GLU A 153 -2.09 -1.78 8.92
C GLU A 153 -0.67 -1.76 8.33
N HIS A 154 -0.31 -2.83 7.61
CA HIS A 154 1.01 -2.98 7.02
C HIS A 154 1.27 -1.92 5.93
N THR A 155 0.25 -1.61 5.12
CA THR A 155 0.32 -0.53 4.13
C THR A 155 0.57 0.81 4.81
N MET A 156 -0.20 1.18 5.84
CA MET A 156 -0.01 2.44 6.58
C MET A 156 1.36 2.53 7.25
N ARG A 157 1.89 1.42 7.78
CA ARG A 157 3.26 1.36 8.32
C ARG A 157 4.30 1.74 7.26
N HIS A 158 4.17 1.18 6.06
CA HIS A 158 5.09 1.49 4.96
C HIS A 158 4.89 2.90 4.39
N ILE A 159 3.68 3.45 4.39
CA ILE A 159 3.45 4.86 4.05
C ILE A 159 4.20 5.78 5.03
N GLY A 160 4.10 5.52 6.34
CA GLY A 160 4.86 6.29 7.33
C GLY A 160 6.38 6.24 7.11
N GLN A 161 6.92 5.06 6.78
CA GLN A 161 8.33 4.90 6.44
C GLN A 161 8.69 5.62 5.13
N LEU A 162 7.86 5.52 4.11
CA LEU A 162 8.04 6.21 2.83
C LEU A 162 8.11 7.73 3.01
N ILE A 163 7.24 8.31 3.83
CA ILE A 163 7.25 9.75 4.15
C ILE A 163 8.62 10.18 4.67
N VAL A 164 9.19 9.42 5.61
CA VAL A 164 10.51 9.72 6.16
C VAL A 164 11.60 9.55 5.10
N THR A 165 11.59 8.45 4.33
CA THR A 165 12.54 8.18 3.25
C THR A 165 12.56 9.31 2.22
N VAL A 166 11.38 9.74 1.74
CA VAL A 166 11.24 10.82 0.76
C VAL A 166 11.76 12.15 1.30
N LYS A 167 11.41 12.51 2.55
CA LYS A 167 11.91 13.74 3.18
C LYS A 167 13.42 13.76 3.30
N MET A 168 14.04 12.64 3.70
CA MET A 168 15.49 12.53 3.79
C MET A 168 16.16 12.70 2.42
N LEU A 169 15.65 12.04 1.39
CA LEU A 169 16.20 12.12 0.03
C LEU A 169 16.06 13.52 -0.59
N LYS A 170 14.91 14.20 -0.36
CA LYS A 170 14.72 15.58 -0.82
C LYS A 170 15.66 16.55 -0.09
N ALA A 171 15.90 16.39 1.22
CA ALA A 171 16.78 17.26 2.01
C ALA A 171 18.25 17.15 1.60
N THR A 172 18.78 15.93 1.43
CA THR A 172 20.17 15.69 1.04
C THR A 172 20.54 16.36 -0.30
N LYS A 173 19.56 16.57 -1.18
CA LYS A 173 19.77 17.26 -2.46
C LYS A 173 19.84 18.77 -2.35
N SER A 174 19.12 19.36 -1.39
CA SER A 174 19.12 20.82 -1.18
C SER A 174 20.46 21.31 -0.66
N GLU A 175 21.24 20.44 0.00
CA GLU A 175 22.58 20.76 0.54
C GLU A 175 23.71 20.57 -0.49
N SER A 176 23.41 19.99 -1.66
CA SER A 176 24.41 19.67 -2.71
C SER A 176 24.37 20.65 -3.90
N LEU A 177 23.57 21.72 -3.80
CA LEU A 177 23.45 22.83 -4.76
C LEU A 177 23.93 24.14 -4.14
#